data_9d2b2c43715dea55b67ca95c188a9dee
#
_entry.id   9d2b2c43715dea55b67ca95c188a9dee
#
_cell.length_a   1.000
_cell.length_b   1.000
_cell.length_c   1.000
_cell.angle_alpha   90.00
_cell.angle_beta   90.00
_cell.angle_gamma   90.00
#
_symmetry.space_group_name_H-M   'P 1'
#
loop_
_entity.id
_entity.type
_entity.pdbx_description
1 polymer ?
#
loop_
_entity_poly.entity_id
_entity_poly.type
_entity_poly.pdbx_seq_one_letter_code
_entity_poly.pdbx_strand_id
1 'polypeptide(L)'
;MISINNLNFHFGSRPMYEDANLHIKPKDKIGLIGLNGTGKSTLLRVIVGEYKPDSGSVQMSKDTTIGFLNQDLLSYETHESILSVAMQAFGEAIRLQEEIDKVLVEFENNFHDDLVGKLAELQERFEALGGYTMQAEAEAILEGLGFTTEELQQPLASFSGGWRMRVMLAKILL
;
A
#
# COMPACT_ATOMS: atom_id res chain seq x y z
N MET A 1 -14.06 3.95 -8.94
CA MET A 1 -14.20 4.18 -10.39
C MET A 1 -13.01 5.02 -10.86
N ILE A 2 -12.37 4.65 -11.98
CA ILE A 2 -11.24 5.39 -12.57
C ILE A 2 -11.61 5.76 -14.01
N SER A 3 -11.39 7.02 -14.38
CA SER A 3 -11.61 7.52 -15.75
C SER A 3 -10.37 8.22 -16.26
N ILE A 4 -9.91 7.80 -17.40
CA ILE A 4 -8.82 8.44 -18.17
C ILE A 4 -9.47 9.13 -19.34
N ASN A 5 -9.19 10.43 -19.51
CA ASN A 5 -9.79 11.24 -20.56
C ASN A 5 -8.70 11.98 -21.34
N ASN A 6 -8.70 11.77 -22.65
CA ASN A 6 -7.82 12.44 -23.62
C ASN A 6 -6.33 12.42 -23.20
N LEU A 7 -5.88 11.28 -22.69
CA LEU A 7 -4.54 11.11 -22.16
C LEU A 7 -3.50 11.17 -23.28
N ASN A 8 -2.56 12.10 -23.14
CA ASN A 8 -1.37 12.16 -23.96
C ASN A 8 -0.14 12.01 -23.08
N PHE A 9 0.77 11.16 -23.47
CA PHE A 9 2.02 10.91 -22.74
C PHE A 9 3.14 10.52 -23.69
N HIS A 10 4.29 11.18 -23.53
CA HIS A 10 5.50 10.94 -24.32
C HIS A 10 6.69 10.58 -23.39
N PHE A 11 7.58 9.72 -23.88
CA PHE A 11 8.93 9.61 -23.37
C PHE A 11 9.89 10.35 -24.32
N GLY A 12 10.29 11.57 -23.94
CA GLY A 12 11.04 12.46 -24.81
C GLY A 12 10.26 12.76 -26.11
N SER A 13 10.80 12.37 -27.25
CA SER A 13 10.13 12.52 -28.55
C SER A 13 9.24 11.34 -28.95
N ARG A 14 9.18 10.26 -28.13
CA ARG A 14 8.40 9.07 -28.47
C ARG A 14 6.99 9.15 -27.88
N PRO A 15 5.94 9.19 -28.69
CA PRO A 15 4.57 9.10 -28.20
C PRO A 15 4.29 7.70 -27.66
N MET A 16 3.69 7.64 -26.47
CA MET A 16 3.24 6.40 -25.84
C MET A 16 1.72 6.30 -25.86
N TYR A 17 1.05 7.41 -25.63
CA TYR A 17 -0.40 7.56 -25.72
C TYR A 17 -0.74 8.86 -26.39
N GLU A 18 -1.73 8.80 -27.30
CA GLU A 18 -2.30 9.94 -27.99
C GLU A 18 -3.82 9.83 -27.87
N ASP A 19 -4.43 10.82 -27.22
CA ASP A 19 -5.88 10.94 -27.00
C ASP A 19 -6.52 9.67 -26.43
N ALA A 20 -5.79 8.97 -25.53
CA ALA A 20 -6.25 7.71 -24.98
C ALA A 20 -7.35 7.93 -23.94
N ASN A 21 -8.40 7.09 -24.05
CA ASN A 21 -9.55 7.14 -23.16
C ASN A 21 -9.81 5.74 -22.59
N LEU A 22 -10.03 5.66 -21.26
CA LEU A 22 -10.34 4.42 -20.58
C LEU A 22 -11.24 4.69 -19.38
N HIS A 23 -12.24 3.85 -19.20
CA HIS A 23 -13.14 3.93 -18.08
C HIS A 23 -13.21 2.59 -17.36
N ILE A 24 -12.80 2.57 -16.08
CA ILE A 24 -12.79 1.39 -15.21
C ILE A 24 -13.91 1.53 -14.20
N LYS A 25 -14.87 0.62 -14.28
CA LYS A 25 -16.02 0.55 -13.37
C LYS A 25 -15.69 -0.27 -12.13
N PRO A 26 -16.45 -0.11 -11.04
CA PRO A 26 -16.36 -1.03 -9.90
C PRO A 26 -16.53 -2.48 -10.34
N LYS A 27 -15.69 -3.38 -9.81
CA LYS A 27 -15.64 -4.82 -10.09
C LYS A 27 -15.16 -5.23 -11.48
N ASP A 28 -14.76 -4.30 -12.33
CA ASP A 28 -14.12 -4.66 -13.60
C ASP A 28 -12.82 -5.43 -13.36
N LYS A 29 -12.58 -6.45 -14.19
CA LYS A 29 -11.32 -7.19 -14.29
C LYS A 29 -10.75 -6.94 -15.67
N ILE A 30 -9.68 -6.17 -15.76
CA ILE A 30 -9.12 -5.70 -17.05
C ILE A 30 -7.76 -6.36 -17.27
N GLY A 31 -7.59 -7.01 -18.43
CA GLY A 31 -6.31 -7.50 -18.92
C GLY A 31 -5.70 -6.50 -19.90
N LEU A 32 -4.52 -5.97 -19.56
CA LEU A 32 -3.77 -5.09 -20.44
C LEU A 32 -2.75 -5.92 -21.25
N ILE A 33 -3.01 -6.12 -22.52
CA ILE A 33 -2.21 -6.95 -23.43
C ILE A 33 -1.47 -6.12 -24.48
N GLY A 34 -0.35 -6.60 -24.95
CA GLY A 34 0.47 -5.96 -25.99
C GLY A 34 1.94 -6.40 -25.91
N LEU A 35 2.74 -6.08 -26.92
CA LEU A 35 4.16 -6.36 -26.98
C LEU A 35 4.93 -5.62 -25.85
N ASN A 36 6.15 -6.07 -25.57
CA ASN A 36 7.01 -5.35 -24.65
C ASN A 36 7.38 -3.96 -25.21
N GLY A 37 7.43 -2.97 -24.34
CA GLY A 37 7.72 -1.58 -24.73
C GLY A 37 6.54 -0.79 -25.30
N THR A 38 5.32 -1.35 -25.34
CA THR A 38 4.11 -0.65 -25.84
C THR A 38 3.47 0.29 -24.80
N GLY A 39 4.06 0.42 -23.59
CA GLY A 39 3.57 1.37 -22.60
C GLY A 39 2.71 0.77 -21.48
N LYS A 40 2.43 -0.55 -21.47
CA LYS A 40 1.55 -1.17 -20.44
C LYS A 40 1.87 -0.72 -19.00
N SER A 41 3.12 -0.85 -18.58
CA SER A 41 3.57 -0.41 -17.26
C SER A 41 3.52 1.12 -17.10
N THR A 42 3.74 1.85 -18.19
CA THR A 42 3.63 3.32 -18.22
C THR A 42 2.21 3.77 -17.90
N LEU A 43 1.19 3.12 -18.49
CA LEU A 43 -0.21 3.43 -18.20
C LEU A 43 -0.53 3.23 -16.71
N LEU A 44 -0.09 2.11 -16.14
CA LEU A 44 -0.31 1.85 -14.72
C LEU A 44 0.38 2.92 -13.84
N ARG A 45 1.62 3.32 -14.17
CA ARG A 45 2.34 4.38 -13.47
C ARG A 45 1.68 5.76 -13.60
N VAL A 46 1.07 6.04 -14.75
CA VAL A 46 0.25 7.25 -14.93
C VAL A 46 -1.02 7.18 -14.08
N ILE A 47 -1.70 6.03 -14.02
CA ILE A 47 -2.90 5.84 -13.19
C ILE A 47 -2.60 6.06 -11.71
N VAL A 48 -1.48 5.54 -11.20
CA VAL A 48 -1.09 5.70 -9.79
C VAL A 48 -0.44 7.07 -9.49
N GLY A 49 -0.24 7.90 -10.52
CA GLY A 49 0.31 9.26 -10.36
C GLY A 49 1.84 9.34 -10.26
N GLU A 50 2.57 8.23 -10.50
CA GLU A 50 4.04 8.25 -10.59
C GLU A 50 4.51 9.06 -11.81
N TYR A 51 3.77 8.98 -12.92
CA TYR A 51 4.03 9.77 -14.10
C TYR A 51 2.90 10.77 -14.34
N LYS A 52 3.28 12.02 -14.56
CA LYS A 52 2.34 13.08 -14.91
C LYS A 52 2.12 13.08 -16.43
N PRO A 53 0.88 13.02 -16.91
CA PRO A 53 0.59 13.11 -18.34
C PRO A 53 0.92 14.51 -18.89
N ASP A 54 1.26 14.57 -20.18
CA ASP A 54 1.50 15.84 -20.87
C ASP A 54 0.19 16.63 -21.03
N SER A 55 -0.90 15.93 -21.31
CA SER A 55 -2.26 16.48 -21.30
C SER A 55 -3.30 15.40 -21.04
N GLY A 56 -4.55 15.81 -20.84
CA GLY A 56 -5.63 14.94 -20.42
C GLY A 56 -5.70 14.83 -18.90
N SER A 57 -6.47 13.87 -18.40
CA SER A 57 -6.65 13.68 -16.95
C SER A 57 -6.93 12.23 -16.57
N VAL A 58 -6.46 11.87 -15.38
CA VAL A 58 -6.87 10.66 -14.65
C VAL A 58 -7.72 11.10 -13.48
N GLN A 59 -8.95 10.65 -13.44
CA GLN A 59 -9.91 10.99 -12.38
C GLN A 59 -10.31 9.72 -11.61
N MET A 60 -10.35 9.81 -10.29
CA MET A 60 -10.74 8.73 -9.41
C MET A 60 -11.81 9.19 -8.43
N SER A 61 -12.70 8.27 -8.02
CA SER A 61 -13.64 8.55 -6.94
C SER A 61 -12.88 8.80 -5.63
N LYS A 62 -13.40 9.66 -4.75
CA LYS A 62 -12.74 10.03 -3.48
C LYS A 62 -12.36 8.84 -2.61
N ASP A 63 -13.17 7.79 -2.62
CA ASP A 63 -13.00 6.60 -1.79
C ASP A 63 -12.22 5.48 -2.52
N THR A 64 -11.50 5.83 -3.62
CA THR A 64 -10.73 4.84 -4.37
C THR A 64 -9.31 4.78 -3.81
N THR A 65 -8.95 3.65 -3.22
CA THR A 65 -7.57 3.31 -2.89
C THR A 65 -6.95 2.49 -4.02
N ILE A 66 -5.68 2.66 -4.29
CA ILE A 66 -4.95 1.90 -5.31
C ILE A 66 -3.80 1.15 -4.65
N GLY A 67 -3.82 -0.17 -4.74
CA GLY A 67 -2.66 -1.01 -4.50
C GLY A 67 -1.90 -1.22 -5.82
N PHE A 68 -0.63 -0.88 -5.87
CA PHE A 68 0.20 -1.02 -7.06
C PHE A 68 1.38 -1.96 -6.81
N LEU A 69 1.36 -3.12 -7.47
CA LEU A 69 2.44 -4.09 -7.39
C LEU A 69 3.40 -3.89 -8.57
N ASN A 70 4.57 -3.32 -8.28
CA ASN A 70 5.60 -3.03 -9.28
C ASN A 70 6.75 -4.05 -9.18
N GLN A 71 7.33 -4.43 -10.33
CA GLN A 71 8.53 -5.28 -10.37
C GLN A 71 9.75 -4.63 -9.70
N ASP A 72 9.81 -3.31 -9.61
CA ASP A 72 10.89 -2.59 -8.92
C ASP A 72 10.94 -2.92 -7.41
N LEU A 73 9.83 -3.41 -6.85
CA LEU A 73 9.77 -3.90 -5.46
C LEU A 73 10.64 -5.16 -5.23
N LEU A 74 11.06 -5.85 -6.28
CA LEU A 74 12.00 -6.97 -6.16
C LEU A 74 13.39 -6.53 -5.68
N SER A 75 13.77 -5.28 -5.93
CA SER A 75 15.02 -4.68 -5.44
C SER A 75 14.91 -4.15 -3.99
N TYR A 76 13.71 -4.21 -3.39
CA TYR A 76 13.54 -3.83 -2.00
C TYR A 76 14.16 -4.90 -1.09
N GLU A 77 15.30 -4.55 -0.52
CA GLU A 77 16.02 -5.39 0.43
C GLU A 77 15.96 -4.75 1.81
N THR A 78 15.44 -5.49 2.76
CA THR A 78 15.42 -5.10 4.17
C THR A 78 15.69 -6.32 5.03
N HIS A 79 16.28 -6.08 6.20
CA HIS A 79 16.47 -7.10 7.24
C HIS A 79 15.25 -7.21 8.17
N GLU A 80 14.21 -6.41 7.95
CA GLU A 80 12.96 -6.56 8.66
C GLU A 80 12.29 -7.89 8.36
N SER A 81 11.55 -8.41 9.33
CA SER A 81 10.76 -9.63 9.14
C SER A 81 9.65 -9.41 8.10
N ILE A 82 9.22 -10.50 7.45
CA ILE A 82 8.14 -10.39 6.47
C ILE A 82 6.85 -9.92 7.12
N LEU A 83 6.61 -10.25 8.39
CA LEU A 83 5.48 -9.73 9.14
C LEU A 83 5.60 -8.20 9.34
N SER A 84 6.77 -7.70 9.76
CA SER A 84 7.01 -6.26 9.91
C SER A 84 6.78 -5.50 8.61
N VAL A 85 7.25 -6.06 7.48
CA VAL A 85 7.03 -5.46 6.15
C VAL A 85 5.55 -5.44 5.77
N ALA A 86 4.80 -6.50 6.02
CA ALA A 86 3.36 -6.54 5.77
C ALA A 86 2.60 -5.55 6.66
N MET A 87 2.96 -5.48 7.95
CA MET A 87 2.39 -4.54 8.93
C MET A 87 2.53 -3.07 8.54
N GLN A 88 3.50 -2.71 7.69
CA GLN A 88 3.63 -1.33 7.18
C GLN A 88 2.39 -0.85 6.39
N ALA A 89 1.48 -1.76 6.00
CA ALA A 89 0.18 -1.39 5.43
C ALA A 89 -0.69 -0.59 6.42
N PHE A 90 -0.54 -0.86 7.72
CA PHE A 90 -1.28 -0.21 8.80
C PHE A 90 -0.59 1.05 9.33
N GLY A 91 0.05 1.82 8.45
CA GLY A 91 0.91 2.94 8.84
C GLY A 91 0.23 3.98 9.74
N GLU A 92 -1.08 4.21 9.61
CA GLU A 92 -1.83 5.13 10.48
C GLU A 92 -2.05 4.52 11.87
N ALA A 93 -2.44 3.26 11.95
CA ALA A 93 -2.63 2.55 13.22
C ALA A 93 -1.30 2.43 13.99
N ILE A 94 -0.19 2.14 13.29
CA ILE A 94 1.15 2.10 13.90
C ILE A 94 1.54 3.46 14.50
N ARG A 95 1.29 4.56 13.81
CA ARG A 95 1.54 5.91 14.35
C ARG A 95 0.70 6.20 15.58
N LEU A 96 -0.58 5.82 15.57
CA LEU A 96 -1.44 5.97 16.73
C LEU A 96 -0.95 5.14 17.92
N GLN A 97 -0.46 3.92 17.68
CA GLN A 97 0.15 3.10 18.74
C GLN A 97 1.37 3.81 19.35
N GLU A 98 2.25 4.37 18.53
CA GLU A 98 3.41 5.14 19.01
C GLU A 98 2.99 6.39 19.81
N GLU A 99 1.88 7.03 19.43
CA GLU A 99 1.34 8.17 20.18
C GLU A 99 0.73 7.73 21.52
N ILE A 100 0.01 6.61 21.53
CA ILE A 100 -0.52 5.99 22.75
C ILE A 100 0.62 5.66 23.72
N ASP A 101 1.67 5.01 23.23
CA ASP A 101 2.84 4.63 24.04
C ASP A 101 3.53 5.86 24.66
N LYS A 102 3.67 6.96 23.91
CA LYS A 102 4.21 8.23 24.42
C LYS A 102 3.32 8.83 25.53
N VAL A 103 2.00 8.80 25.33
CA VAL A 103 1.06 9.31 26.35
C VAL A 103 1.10 8.45 27.60
N LEU A 104 1.23 7.13 27.46
CA LEU A 104 1.36 6.21 28.61
C LEU A 104 2.65 6.48 29.41
N VAL A 105 3.78 6.69 28.73
CA VAL A 105 5.04 7.06 29.40
C VAL A 105 4.94 8.42 30.10
N GLU A 106 4.25 9.39 29.50
CA GLU A 106 4.00 10.69 30.13
C GLU A 106 3.10 10.55 31.35
N PHE A 107 2.08 9.71 31.27
CA PHE A 107 1.16 9.38 32.36
C PHE A 107 1.85 8.81 33.60
N GLU A 108 2.85 7.95 33.38
CA GLU A 108 3.65 7.36 34.48
C GLU A 108 4.55 8.39 35.17
N ASN A 109 5.05 9.40 34.42
CA ASN A 109 5.99 10.39 34.93
C ASN A 109 5.31 11.64 35.49
N ASN A 110 4.22 12.08 34.84
CA ASN A 110 3.50 13.32 35.18
C ASN A 110 2.00 13.12 34.94
N PHE A 111 1.28 12.65 35.95
CA PHE A 111 -0.17 12.50 35.85
C PHE A 111 -0.87 13.85 35.74
N HIS A 112 -1.66 14.02 34.67
CA HIS A 112 -2.59 15.13 34.47
C HIS A 112 -3.90 14.60 33.90
N ASP A 113 -5.04 15.13 34.39
CA ASP A 113 -6.37 14.68 33.97
C ASP A 113 -6.60 14.79 32.46
N ASP A 114 -5.97 15.77 31.81
CA ASP A 114 -6.04 15.95 30.33
C ASP A 114 -5.47 14.76 29.56
N LEU A 115 -4.49 14.05 30.12
CA LEU A 115 -3.91 12.86 29.48
C LEU A 115 -4.89 11.68 29.39
N VAL A 116 -5.84 11.60 30.35
CA VAL A 116 -6.89 10.56 30.33
C VAL A 116 -7.79 10.74 29.13
N GLY A 117 -8.23 11.97 28.89
CA GLY A 117 -9.07 12.29 27.72
C GLY A 117 -8.34 12.04 26.40
N LYS A 118 -7.08 12.47 26.30
CA LYS A 118 -6.24 12.24 25.12
C LYS A 118 -6.01 10.76 24.84
N LEU A 119 -5.72 9.96 25.89
CA LEU A 119 -5.51 8.52 25.76
C LEU A 119 -6.79 7.83 25.26
N ALA A 120 -7.95 8.19 25.81
CA ALA A 120 -9.23 7.63 25.38
C ALA A 120 -9.53 7.93 23.89
N GLU A 121 -9.28 9.16 23.42
CA GLU A 121 -9.47 9.55 22.03
C GLU A 121 -8.53 8.77 21.08
N LEU A 122 -7.26 8.63 21.44
CA LEU A 122 -6.28 7.87 20.65
C LEU A 122 -6.64 6.39 20.58
N GLN A 123 -7.07 5.80 21.69
CA GLN A 123 -7.50 4.40 21.74
C GLN A 123 -8.76 4.14 20.91
N GLU A 124 -9.75 5.04 20.93
CA GLU A 124 -10.95 4.95 20.11
C GLU A 124 -10.58 4.99 18.60
N ARG A 125 -9.69 5.90 18.21
CA ARG A 125 -9.21 5.98 16.83
C ARG A 125 -8.41 4.75 16.42
N PHE A 126 -7.57 4.23 17.31
CA PHE A 126 -6.78 3.02 17.07
C PHE A 126 -7.67 1.79 16.87
N GLU A 127 -8.71 1.64 17.70
CA GLU A 127 -9.72 0.59 17.55
C GLU A 127 -10.49 0.73 16.24
N ALA A 128 -10.91 1.94 15.88
CA ALA A 128 -11.63 2.20 14.63
C ALA A 128 -10.83 1.85 13.37
N LEU A 129 -9.49 1.88 13.44
CA LEU A 129 -8.60 1.45 12.38
C LEU A 129 -8.23 -0.05 12.43
N GLY A 130 -8.86 -0.83 13.32
CA GLY A 130 -8.54 -2.24 13.50
C GLY A 130 -7.18 -2.48 14.17
N GLY A 131 -6.64 -1.50 14.89
CA GLY A 131 -5.30 -1.57 15.46
C GLY A 131 -5.03 -2.80 16.33
N TYR A 132 -6.04 -3.28 17.04
CA TYR A 132 -5.92 -4.50 17.88
C TYR A 132 -5.90 -5.80 17.08
N THR A 133 -6.35 -5.81 15.83
CA THR A 133 -6.42 -7.01 14.97
C THR A 133 -5.39 -7.00 13.84
N MET A 134 -4.70 -5.87 13.61
CA MET A 134 -3.82 -5.66 12.46
C MET A 134 -2.72 -6.74 12.33
N GLN A 135 -2.15 -7.20 13.45
CA GLN A 135 -1.13 -8.25 13.40
C GLN A 135 -1.73 -9.60 12.98
N ALA A 136 -2.87 -9.98 13.58
CA ALA A 136 -3.54 -11.22 13.23
C ALA A 136 -4.01 -11.24 11.75
N GLU A 137 -4.43 -10.09 11.23
CA GLU A 137 -4.80 -9.93 9.83
C GLU A 137 -3.59 -10.08 8.91
N ALA A 138 -2.44 -9.47 9.26
CA ALA A 138 -1.21 -9.60 8.51
C ALA A 138 -0.71 -11.05 8.49
N GLU A 139 -0.71 -11.73 9.64
CA GLU A 139 -0.36 -13.14 9.77
C GLU A 139 -1.26 -14.02 8.90
N ALA A 140 -2.58 -13.85 9.00
CA ALA A 140 -3.56 -14.62 8.23
C ALA A 140 -3.38 -14.44 6.71
N ILE A 141 -3.11 -13.22 6.23
CA ILE A 141 -2.86 -12.97 4.80
C ILE A 141 -1.54 -13.60 4.34
N LEU A 142 -0.47 -13.47 5.12
CA LEU A 142 0.82 -14.07 4.79
C LEU A 142 0.71 -15.60 4.74
N GLU A 143 0.05 -16.23 5.72
CA GLU A 143 -0.21 -17.67 5.72
C GLU A 143 -1.08 -18.09 4.53
N GLY A 144 -2.11 -17.31 4.20
CA GLY A 144 -2.94 -17.50 3.00
C GLY A 144 -2.15 -17.42 1.69
N LEU A 145 -1.03 -16.72 1.67
CA LEU A 145 -0.10 -16.65 0.54
C LEU A 145 0.99 -17.73 0.56
N GLY A 146 0.94 -18.62 1.56
CA GLY A 146 1.76 -19.83 1.63
C GLY A 146 3.00 -19.76 2.52
N PHE A 147 3.13 -18.74 3.37
CA PHE A 147 4.18 -18.69 4.40
C PHE A 147 3.76 -19.52 5.62
N THR A 148 4.73 -20.12 6.28
CA THR A 148 4.51 -20.77 7.58
C THR A 148 4.65 -19.76 8.72
N THR A 149 4.06 -20.07 9.89
CA THR A 149 4.14 -19.22 11.09
C THR A 149 5.60 -18.95 11.49
N GLU A 150 6.50 -19.94 11.34
CA GLU A 150 7.94 -19.79 11.64
C GLU A 150 8.65 -18.84 10.67
N GLU A 151 8.16 -18.74 9.43
CA GLU A 151 8.73 -17.85 8.42
C GLU A 151 8.34 -16.38 8.64
N LEU A 152 7.28 -16.09 9.36
CA LEU A 152 6.78 -14.73 9.57
C LEU A 152 7.83 -13.81 10.22
N GLN A 153 8.69 -14.37 11.05
CA GLN A 153 9.75 -13.64 11.74
C GLN A 153 11.09 -13.62 10.96
N GLN A 154 11.15 -14.27 9.79
CA GLN A 154 12.36 -14.29 8.98
C GLN A 154 12.53 -12.98 8.18
N PRO A 155 13.78 -12.53 7.98
CA PRO A 155 14.05 -11.33 7.20
C PRO A 155 13.58 -11.46 5.75
N LEU A 156 12.99 -10.41 5.19
CA LEU A 156 12.56 -10.38 3.79
C LEU A 156 13.71 -10.73 2.84
N ALA A 157 14.94 -10.29 3.15
CA ALA A 157 16.13 -10.56 2.34
C ALA A 157 16.48 -12.05 2.19
N SER A 158 16.03 -12.92 3.11
CA SER A 158 16.26 -14.37 3.05
C SER A 158 15.41 -15.08 1.98
N PHE A 159 14.38 -14.42 1.46
CA PHE A 159 13.45 -15.00 0.51
C PHE A 159 13.82 -14.73 -0.95
N SER A 160 13.46 -15.66 -1.83
CA SER A 160 13.60 -15.46 -3.28
C SER A 160 12.69 -14.33 -3.79
N GLY A 161 13.00 -13.77 -4.97
CA GLY A 161 12.21 -12.68 -5.56
C GLY A 161 10.71 -12.96 -5.66
N GLY A 162 10.33 -14.20 -6.03
CA GLY A 162 8.91 -14.59 -6.09
C GLY A 162 8.21 -14.58 -4.72
N TRP A 163 8.91 -15.00 -3.67
CA TRP A 163 8.42 -14.96 -2.31
C TRP A 163 8.34 -13.52 -1.77
N ARG A 164 9.36 -12.69 -2.04
CA ARG A 164 9.30 -11.25 -1.70
C ARG A 164 8.10 -10.57 -2.34
N MET A 165 7.77 -10.92 -3.60
CA MET A 165 6.59 -10.38 -4.28
C MET A 165 5.28 -10.77 -3.60
N ARG A 166 5.19 -11.97 -3.00
CA ARG A 166 4.01 -12.37 -2.20
C ARG A 166 3.89 -11.53 -0.93
N VAL A 167 5.01 -11.18 -0.27
CA VAL A 167 4.97 -10.26 0.88
C VAL A 167 4.47 -8.87 0.47
N MET A 168 4.94 -8.36 -0.69
CA MET A 168 4.43 -7.08 -1.22
C MET A 168 2.95 -7.17 -1.60
N LEU A 169 2.50 -8.32 -2.09
CA LEU A 169 1.07 -8.56 -2.34
C LEU A 169 0.27 -8.56 -1.03
N ALA A 170 0.78 -9.22 0.03
CA ALA A 170 0.16 -9.17 1.35
C ALA A 170 -0.05 -7.72 1.82
N LYS A 171 0.99 -6.89 1.73
CA LYS A 171 0.94 -5.47 2.08
C LYS A 171 -0.10 -4.66 1.30
N ILE A 172 -0.45 -5.07 0.08
CA ILE A 172 -1.48 -4.42 -0.74
C ILE A 172 -2.88 -4.92 -0.39
N LEU A 173 -3.01 -6.16 0.06
CA LEU A 173 -4.29 -6.77 0.42
C LEU A 173 -4.80 -6.34 1.79
N LEU A 174 -3.89 -5.89 2.66
CA LEU A 174 -4.16 -5.28 3.97
C LEU A 174 -4.60 -3.83 3.83
#